data_30d6b796e685c7e27a884780b62bbfbb
#
_entry.id   30d6b796e685c7e27a884780b62bbfbb
#
_cell.length_a   1.000
_cell.length_b   1.000
_cell.length_c   1.000
_cell.angle_alpha   90.00
_cell.angle_beta   90.00
_cell.angle_gamma   90.00
#
_symmetry.space_group_name_H-M   'P 1'
#
loop_
_entity.id
_entity.type
_entity.pdbx_description
1 polymer ?
#
loop_
_entity_poly.entity_id
_entity_poly.type
_entity_poly.pdbx_seq_one_letter_code
_entity_poly.pdbx_strand_id
1 'polypeptide(L)'
;MQLFDAHMHYSDTHGPAFDAVRERHGVGACTLACIPQMGVCSTVPDALYYKAVHPEGTVYVMGGLERSAWFLHEGDAAALGEDLVAQAGALLAAGCDGIKLLEGKPDIRRNFPIPDFDTPAWEPFWRWAEEQRVPILWHVNDPEEFWDASRINPYAKSEGWFYGPETINNEEQYRQVFAVLACHPGLRLQLAHLFFFSAQLPRLSALLRRYPEVRVDLTPGIELYTNLAGDIPAARAFFE
;
A
#
# COMPACT_ATOMS: atom_id res chain seq x y z
N MET A 1 21.48 12.90 -10.25
CA MET A 1 20.84 11.77 -9.54
C MET A 1 19.44 11.63 -10.14
N GLN A 2 19.11 10.47 -10.66
CA GLN A 2 17.78 10.22 -11.23
C GLN A 2 16.85 9.85 -10.09
N LEU A 3 15.68 10.49 -10.01
CA LEU A 3 14.69 10.17 -8.97
C LEU A 3 13.89 8.95 -9.37
N PHE A 4 13.46 8.17 -8.38
CA PHE A 4 12.51 7.08 -8.50
C PHE A 4 11.27 7.42 -7.69
N ASP A 5 10.11 7.52 -8.37
CA ASP A 5 8.83 7.67 -7.68
C ASP A 5 8.29 6.28 -7.34
N ALA A 6 8.35 5.94 -6.07
CA ALA A 6 8.04 4.58 -5.62
C ALA A 6 6.54 4.29 -5.47
N HIS A 7 5.66 5.30 -5.55
CA HIS A 7 4.23 5.12 -5.35
C HIS A 7 3.40 6.22 -6.00
N MET A 8 2.96 5.98 -7.22
CA MET A 8 1.99 6.83 -7.93
C MET A 8 0.69 6.04 -8.14
N HIS A 9 -0.46 6.69 -7.95
CA HIS A 9 -1.73 6.10 -8.37
C HIS A 9 -1.95 6.38 -9.85
N TYR A 10 -2.13 5.33 -10.64
CA TYR A 10 -2.37 5.49 -12.07
C TYR A 10 -3.84 5.78 -12.34
N SER A 11 -4.07 6.76 -13.19
CA SER A 11 -5.38 7.09 -13.76
C SER A 11 -5.22 7.22 -15.28
N ASP A 12 -6.05 6.53 -16.03
CA ASP A 12 -6.05 6.44 -17.50
C ASP A 12 -6.07 7.78 -18.22
N THR A 13 -6.69 8.78 -17.62
CA THR A 13 -6.82 10.12 -18.20
C THR A 13 -5.55 10.96 -18.15
N HIS A 14 -4.46 10.48 -17.53
CA HIS A 14 -3.32 11.32 -17.16
C HIS A 14 -1.96 10.88 -17.73
N GLY A 15 -1.91 9.91 -18.65
CA GLY A 15 -0.64 9.44 -19.22
C GLY A 15 0.31 10.56 -19.67
N PRO A 16 -0.10 11.49 -20.56
CA PRO A 16 0.74 12.61 -20.96
C PRO A 16 1.09 13.58 -19.83
N ALA A 17 0.20 13.74 -18.84
CA ALA A 17 0.48 14.58 -17.67
C ALA A 17 1.52 13.94 -16.75
N PHE A 18 1.50 12.61 -16.60
CA PHE A 18 2.55 11.87 -15.89
C PHE A 18 3.92 12.08 -16.54
N ASP A 19 3.99 11.95 -17.86
CA ASP A 19 5.25 12.17 -18.61
C ASP A 19 5.77 13.57 -18.38
N ALA A 20 4.92 14.58 -18.48
CA ALA A 20 5.32 15.97 -18.23
C ALA A 20 5.81 16.21 -16.80
N VAL A 21 5.19 15.59 -15.80
CA VAL A 21 5.63 15.65 -14.39
C VAL A 21 6.96 14.94 -14.19
N ARG A 22 7.10 13.72 -14.71
CA ARG A 22 8.34 12.95 -14.64
C ARG A 22 9.51 13.71 -15.25
N GLU A 23 9.31 14.22 -16.45
CA GLU A 23 10.31 15.00 -17.18
C GLU A 23 10.70 16.28 -16.43
N ARG A 24 9.69 17.07 -16.00
CA ARG A 24 9.88 18.31 -15.25
C ARG A 24 10.68 18.12 -13.96
N HIS A 25 10.47 17.01 -13.25
CA HIS A 25 11.08 16.75 -11.94
C HIS A 25 12.24 15.76 -11.99
N GLY A 26 12.65 15.29 -13.16
CA GLY A 26 13.76 14.35 -13.32
C GLY A 26 13.47 12.97 -12.73
N VAL A 27 12.19 12.55 -12.75
CA VAL A 27 11.76 11.21 -12.33
C VAL A 27 12.06 10.22 -13.44
N GLY A 28 13.13 9.47 -13.30
CA GLY A 28 13.57 8.52 -14.32
C GLY A 28 12.81 7.21 -14.33
N ALA A 29 12.30 6.79 -13.17
CA ALA A 29 11.48 5.59 -13.07
C ALA A 29 10.37 5.78 -12.03
N CYS A 30 9.27 5.04 -12.17
CA CYS A 30 8.14 5.10 -11.25
C CYS A 30 7.44 3.74 -11.08
N THR A 31 6.75 3.59 -9.94
CA THR A 31 5.85 2.49 -9.64
C THR A 31 4.41 2.99 -9.71
N LEU A 32 3.59 2.35 -10.54
CA LEU A 32 2.17 2.63 -10.71
C LEU A 32 1.34 1.70 -9.82
N ALA A 33 0.65 2.25 -8.85
CA ALA A 33 -0.27 1.52 -7.99
C ALA A 33 -1.65 1.47 -8.62
N CYS A 34 -2.09 0.28 -9.03
CA CYS A 34 -3.39 0.05 -9.62
C CYS A 34 -4.32 -0.57 -8.57
N ILE A 35 -5.33 0.18 -8.19
CA ILE A 35 -6.34 -0.27 -7.21
C ILE A 35 -7.70 -0.37 -7.89
N PRO A 36 -8.47 -1.46 -7.66
CA PRO A 36 -9.84 -1.51 -8.10
C PRO A 36 -10.62 -0.41 -7.38
N GLN A 37 -11.24 0.48 -8.15
CA GLN A 37 -12.17 1.47 -7.60
C GLN A 37 -13.55 0.84 -7.51
N MET A 38 -14.33 1.20 -6.51
CA MET A 38 -15.69 0.69 -6.34
C MET A 38 -16.53 0.94 -7.60
N GLY A 39 -17.00 -0.15 -8.22
CA GLY A 39 -17.86 -0.10 -9.40
C GLY A 39 -17.19 0.28 -10.72
N VAL A 40 -15.86 0.34 -10.79
CA VAL A 40 -15.11 0.69 -12.00
C VAL A 40 -14.09 -0.40 -12.32
N CYS A 41 -13.79 -0.57 -13.60
CA CYS A 41 -12.76 -1.49 -14.06
C CYS A 41 -11.40 -1.20 -13.42
N SER A 42 -10.60 -2.25 -13.26
CA SER A 42 -9.21 -2.14 -12.84
C SER A 42 -8.41 -1.24 -13.79
N THR A 43 -7.53 -0.42 -13.27
CA THR A 43 -6.59 0.40 -14.06
C THR A 43 -5.36 -0.38 -14.53
N VAL A 44 -5.27 -1.68 -14.22
CA VAL A 44 -4.13 -2.54 -14.61
C VAL A 44 -3.89 -2.56 -16.12
N PRO A 45 -4.89 -2.76 -17.00
CA PRO A 45 -4.65 -2.79 -18.44
C PRO A 45 -4.01 -1.50 -18.97
N ASP A 46 -4.47 -0.34 -18.51
CA ASP A 46 -3.95 0.96 -18.95
C ASP A 46 -2.54 1.20 -18.42
N ALA A 47 -2.27 0.81 -17.17
CA ALA A 47 -0.93 0.88 -16.59
C ALA A 47 0.07 -0.05 -17.29
N LEU A 48 -0.36 -1.25 -17.67
CA LEU A 48 0.46 -2.18 -18.47
C LEU A 48 0.73 -1.63 -19.88
N TYR A 49 -0.26 -0.99 -20.50
CA TYR A 49 -0.04 -0.28 -21.77
C TYR A 49 0.97 0.85 -21.60
N TYR A 50 0.82 1.69 -20.55
CA TYR A 50 1.75 2.75 -20.24
C TYR A 50 3.18 2.20 -20.02
N LYS A 51 3.32 1.09 -19.30
CA LYS A 51 4.59 0.37 -19.13
C LYS A 51 5.18 -0.07 -20.47
N ALA A 52 4.35 -0.65 -21.36
CA ALA A 52 4.80 -1.20 -22.63
C ALA A 52 5.30 -0.16 -23.63
N VAL A 53 4.84 1.09 -23.54
CA VAL A 53 5.27 2.18 -24.44
C VAL A 53 6.45 2.99 -23.91
N HIS A 54 6.91 2.68 -22.68
CA HIS A 54 8.07 3.33 -22.06
C HIS A 54 9.31 2.40 -22.06
N PRO A 55 10.52 2.95 -21.94
CA PRO A 55 11.74 2.14 -21.87
C PRO A 55 11.69 1.14 -20.72
N GLU A 56 12.22 -0.05 -20.97
CA GLU A 56 12.32 -1.11 -19.96
C GLU A 56 13.00 -0.61 -18.69
N GLY A 57 12.49 -1.01 -17.52
CA GLY A 57 13.00 -0.62 -16.22
C GLY A 57 12.65 0.80 -15.76
N THR A 58 11.81 1.53 -16.52
CA THR A 58 11.38 2.89 -16.14
C THR A 58 9.97 2.96 -15.56
N VAL A 59 9.15 1.92 -15.78
CA VAL A 59 7.78 1.84 -15.26
C VAL A 59 7.55 0.46 -14.68
N TYR A 60 7.11 0.43 -13.43
CA TYR A 60 6.70 -0.78 -12.73
C TYR A 60 5.21 -0.69 -12.40
N VAL A 61 4.50 -1.83 -12.43
CA VAL A 61 3.06 -1.91 -12.20
C VAL A 61 2.76 -2.83 -11.03
N MET A 62 2.09 -2.31 -10.01
CA MET A 62 1.55 -3.07 -8.88
C MET A 62 0.05 -3.25 -9.06
N GLY A 63 -0.40 -4.49 -9.34
CA GLY A 63 -1.81 -4.82 -9.56
C GLY A 63 -2.57 -5.03 -8.25
N GLY A 64 -3.78 -4.47 -8.15
CA GLY A 64 -4.67 -4.66 -7.00
C GLY A 64 -5.51 -5.93 -7.11
N LEU A 65 -5.83 -6.54 -5.98
CA LEU A 65 -6.70 -7.71 -5.89
C LEU A 65 -8.17 -7.34 -6.11
N GLU A 66 -8.94 -8.26 -6.68
CA GLU A 66 -10.38 -8.08 -6.90
C GLU A 66 -11.16 -8.20 -5.58
N ARG A 67 -11.92 -7.17 -5.26
CA ARG A 67 -12.64 -7.09 -3.99
C ARG A 67 -13.86 -8.00 -3.89
N SER A 68 -14.36 -8.50 -5.01
CA SER A 68 -15.44 -9.50 -5.04
C SER A 68 -15.10 -10.77 -4.24
N ALA A 69 -13.82 -11.14 -4.17
CA ALA A 69 -13.36 -12.29 -3.41
C ALA A 69 -13.80 -12.28 -1.94
N TRP A 70 -13.80 -11.10 -1.30
CA TRP A 70 -14.19 -10.93 0.10
C TRP A 70 -15.62 -11.36 0.39
N PHE A 71 -16.52 -11.16 -0.57
CA PHE A 71 -17.92 -11.58 -0.46
C PHE A 71 -18.14 -13.01 -0.94
N LEU A 72 -17.47 -13.42 -2.02
CA LEU A 72 -17.61 -14.76 -2.61
C LEU A 72 -17.16 -15.86 -1.65
N HIS A 73 -16.15 -15.60 -0.85
CA HIS A 73 -15.54 -16.56 0.07
C HIS A 73 -15.74 -16.17 1.54
N GLU A 74 -16.75 -15.35 1.86
CA GLU A 74 -17.03 -14.98 3.23
C GLU A 74 -17.28 -16.21 4.10
N GLY A 75 -16.48 -16.36 5.17
CA GLY A 75 -16.53 -17.51 6.06
C GLY A 75 -15.76 -18.76 5.57
N ASP A 76 -15.23 -18.77 4.36
CA ASP A 76 -14.37 -19.86 3.83
C ASP A 76 -12.91 -19.38 3.65
N ALA A 77 -12.16 -19.48 4.74
CA ALA A 77 -10.76 -19.04 4.78
C ALA A 77 -9.85 -19.78 3.78
N ALA A 78 -10.15 -21.07 3.50
CA ALA A 78 -9.34 -21.86 2.58
C ALA A 78 -9.57 -21.43 1.13
N ALA A 79 -10.84 -21.34 0.71
CA ALA A 79 -11.18 -20.88 -0.64
C ALA A 79 -10.70 -19.45 -0.89
N LEU A 80 -10.82 -18.56 0.10
CA LEU A 80 -10.32 -17.20 0.01
C LEU A 80 -8.81 -17.18 -0.20
N GLY A 81 -8.05 -17.92 0.62
CA GLY A 81 -6.60 -17.96 0.50
C GLY A 81 -6.10 -18.47 -0.86
N GLU A 82 -6.76 -19.50 -1.40
CA GLU A 82 -6.47 -20.03 -2.73
C GLU A 82 -6.79 -19.00 -3.84
N ASP A 83 -7.92 -18.30 -3.73
CA ASP A 83 -8.30 -17.27 -4.70
C ASP A 83 -7.34 -16.07 -4.68
N LEU A 84 -6.92 -15.59 -3.50
CA LEU A 84 -5.94 -14.51 -3.42
C LEU A 84 -4.61 -14.87 -4.11
N VAL A 85 -4.13 -16.09 -3.95
CA VAL A 85 -2.92 -16.58 -4.64
C VAL A 85 -3.16 -16.66 -6.15
N ALA A 86 -4.32 -17.18 -6.59
CA ALA A 86 -4.66 -17.28 -8.01
C ALA A 86 -4.73 -15.90 -8.69
N GLN A 87 -5.37 -14.93 -8.05
CA GLN A 87 -5.46 -13.55 -8.53
C GLN A 87 -4.06 -12.91 -8.64
N ALA A 88 -3.25 -13.04 -7.59
CA ALA A 88 -1.89 -12.49 -7.60
C ALA A 88 -1.03 -13.13 -8.70
N GLY A 89 -1.12 -14.45 -8.88
CA GLY A 89 -0.45 -15.16 -9.96
C GLY A 89 -0.91 -14.69 -11.36
N ALA A 90 -2.20 -14.44 -11.53
CA ALA A 90 -2.76 -13.92 -12.77
C ALA A 90 -2.27 -12.49 -13.09
N LEU A 91 -2.16 -11.62 -12.07
CA LEU A 91 -1.62 -10.27 -12.23
C LEU A 91 -0.15 -10.30 -12.68
N LEU A 92 0.68 -11.14 -12.06
CA LEU A 92 2.08 -11.30 -12.48
C LEU A 92 2.18 -11.88 -13.90
N ALA A 93 1.35 -12.87 -14.24
CA ALA A 93 1.31 -13.46 -15.59
C ALA A 93 0.86 -12.44 -16.65
N ALA A 94 0.00 -11.48 -16.27
CA ALA A 94 -0.41 -10.37 -17.14
C ALA A 94 0.70 -9.31 -17.35
N GLY A 95 1.78 -9.33 -16.55
CA GLY A 95 2.91 -8.41 -16.69
C GLY A 95 3.07 -7.39 -15.58
N CYS A 96 2.29 -7.48 -14.49
CA CYS A 96 2.53 -6.72 -13.27
C CYS A 96 3.86 -7.14 -12.62
N ASP A 97 4.51 -6.20 -11.95
CA ASP A 97 5.79 -6.42 -11.25
C ASP A 97 5.58 -6.80 -9.78
N GLY A 98 4.37 -6.65 -9.26
CA GLY A 98 4.01 -6.97 -7.90
C GLY A 98 2.54 -6.70 -7.61
N ILE A 99 2.19 -6.74 -6.32
CA ILE A 99 0.81 -6.63 -5.85
C ILE A 99 0.62 -5.33 -5.06
N LYS A 100 -0.47 -4.61 -5.35
CA LYS A 100 -0.95 -3.50 -4.53
C LYS A 100 -2.03 -3.99 -3.60
N LEU A 101 -1.83 -3.81 -2.30
CA LEU A 101 -2.86 -4.02 -1.29
C LEU A 101 -3.36 -2.67 -0.76
N LEU A 102 -4.67 -2.46 -0.80
CA LEU A 102 -5.39 -1.34 -0.18
C LEU A 102 -6.26 -1.82 0.99
N GLU A 103 -6.27 -3.11 1.24
CA GLU A 103 -7.08 -3.82 2.22
C GLU A 103 -6.77 -3.43 3.66
N GLY A 104 -5.63 -2.77 3.89
CA GLY A 104 -5.26 -2.17 5.17
C GLY A 104 -5.83 -0.78 5.43
N LYS A 105 -6.51 -0.16 4.44
CA LYS A 105 -7.16 1.14 4.66
C LYS A 105 -8.43 0.96 5.48
N PRO A 106 -8.63 1.71 6.58
CA PRO A 106 -9.74 1.48 7.51
C PRO A 106 -11.13 1.61 6.87
N ASP A 107 -11.35 2.54 5.94
CA ASP A 107 -12.61 2.67 5.22
C ASP A 107 -12.89 1.48 4.29
N ILE A 108 -11.87 0.87 3.71
CA ILE A 108 -12.00 -0.34 2.92
C ILE A 108 -12.41 -1.51 3.83
N ARG A 109 -11.73 -1.69 4.97
CA ARG A 109 -12.09 -2.73 5.94
C ARG A 109 -13.48 -2.56 6.54
N ARG A 110 -13.97 -1.33 6.66
CA ARG A 110 -15.34 -1.06 7.10
C ARG A 110 -16.39 -1.48 6.06
N ASN A 111 -16.06 -1.39 4.77
CA ASN A 111 -17.01 -1.61 3.67
C ASN A 111 -16.94 -3.03 3.08
N PHE A 112 -15.90 -3.80 3.38
CA PHE A 112 -15.68 -5.15 2.85
C PHE A 112 -15.38 -6.12 4.00
N PRO A 113 -15.85 -7.38 3.94
CA PRO A 113 -15.62 -8.39 4.99
C PRO A 113 -14.20 -8.97 4.89
N ILE A 114 -13.19 -8.09 4.98
CA ILE A 114 -11.79 -8.45 4.89
C ILE A 114 -11.35 -9.07 6.23
N PRO A 115 -10.88 -10.34 6.23
CA PRO A 115 -10.34 -10.96 7.44
C PRO A 115 -9.10 -10.23 7.97
N ASP A 116 -8.83 -10.38 9.27
CA ASP A 116 -7.59 -9.92 9.86
C ASP A 116 -6.38 -10.56 9.17
N PHE A 117 -5.32 -9.79 8.97
CA PHE A 117 -4.18 -10.17 8.13
C PHE A 117 -3.38 -11.33 8.67
N ASP A 118 -3.42 -11.58 9.96
CA ASP A 118 -2.74 -12.66 10.66
C ASP A 118 -3.63 -13.91 10.84
N THR A 119 -4.68 -14.05 10.02
CA THR A 119 -5.58 -15.21 10.04
C THR A 119 -5.24 -16.24 8.97
N PRO A 120 -5.75 -17.48 9.09
CA PRO A 120 -5.55 -18.53 8.09
C PRO A 120 -6.01 -18.17 6.68
N ALA A 121 -6.91 -17.18 6.53
CA ALA A 121 -7.39 -16.73 5.22
C ALA A 121 -6.29 -16.05 4.38
N TRP A 122 -5.36 -15.35 5.02
CA TRP A 122 -4.25 -14.69 4.35
C TRP A 122 -2.96 -15.53 4.29
N GLU A 123 -2.84 -16.58 5.11
CA GLU A 123 -1.64 -17.40 5.23
C GLU A 123 -1.15 -17.97 3.88
N PRO A 124 -2.01 -18.52 2.98
CA PRO A 124 -1.56 -18.99 1.67
C PRO A 124 -0.93 -17.88 0.82
N PHE A 125 -1.51 -16.66 0.86
CA PHE A 125 -1.01 -15.52 0.11
C PHE A 125 0.35 -15.04 0.65
N TRP A 126 0.51 -14.89 1.98
CA TRP A 126 1.79 -14.44 2.56
C TRP A 126 2.91 -15.42 2.29
N ARG A 127 2.67 -16.71 2.49
CA ARG A 127 3.63 -17.77 2.20
C ARG A 127 4.03 -17.78 0.73
N TRP A 128 3.06 -17.76 -0.18
CA TRP A 128 3.32 -17.72 -1.62
C TRP A 128 4.12 -16.46 -2.01
N ALA A 129 3.74 -15.30 -1.51
CA ALA A 129 4.41 -14.05 -1.81
C ALA A 129 5.86 -14.03 -1.31
N GLU A 130 6.13 -14.59 -0.13
CA GLU A 130 7.47 -14.74 0.42
C GLU A 130 8.31 -15.72 -0.41
N GLU A 131 7.79 -16.90 -0.71
CA GLU A 131 8.46 -17.95 -1.51
C GLU A 131 8.80 -17.47 -2.92
N GLN A 132 7.86 -16.79 -3.58
CA GLN A 132 8.03 -16.25 -4.91
C GLN A 132 8.76 -14.89 -4.92
N ARG A 133 9.10 -14.34 -3.75
CA ARG A 133 9.73 -13.02 -3.56
C ARG A 133 8.98 -11.89 -4.27
N VAL A 134 7.65 -11.94 -4.24
CA VAL A 134 6.77 -10.96 -4.89
C VAL A 134 6.81 -9.64 -4.13
N PRO A 135 7.11 -8.51 -4.80
CA PRO A 135 7.00 -7.19 -4.18
C PRO A 135 5.53 -6.86 -3.88
N ILE A 136 5.29 -6.36 -2.67
CA ILE A 136 3.95 -5.93 -2.24
C ILE A 136 4.02 -4.47 -1.82
N LEU A 137 3.25 -3.61 -2.47
CA LEU A 137 3.00 -2.24 -2.04
C LEU A 137 1.72 -2.21 -1.21
N TRP A 138 1.84 -2.01 0.09
CA TRP A 138 0.75 -2.16 1.04
C TRP A 138 0.38 -0.85 1.73
N HIS A 139 -0.86 -0.42 1.57
CA HIS A 139 -1.45 0.65 2.35
C HIS A 139 -2.07 0.06 3.62
N VAL A 140 -1.52 0.40 4.77
CA VAL A 140 -2.02 -0.03 6.08
C VAL A 140 -2.28 1.20 6.93
N ASN A 141 -3.46 1.27 7.50
CA ASN A 141 -3.95 2.39 8.30
C ASN A 141 -4.25 3.67 7.51
N ASP A 142 -4.53 4.69 8.27
CA ASP A 142 -4.62 6.10 7.93
C ASP A 142 -4.02 6.90 9.11
N PRO A 143 -3.84 8.22 9.00
CA PRO A 143 -3.33 9.05 10.09
C PRO A 143 -4.12 8.88 11.39
N GLU A 144 -3.43 8.75 12.53
CA GLU A 144 -4.10 8.49 13.82
C GLU A 144 -5.13 9.55 14.22
N GLU A 145 -4.96 10.79 13.76
CA GLU A 145 -5.90 11.88 13.96
C GLU A 145 -7.27 11.63 13.29
N PHE A 146 -7.40 10.66 12.37
CA PHE A 146 -8.68 10.32 11.77
C PHE A 146 -9.63 9.60 12.74
N TRP A 147 -9.12 9.13 13.88
CA TRP A 147 -9.93 8.63 15.00
C TRP A 147 -10.25 9.68 16.06
N ASP A 148 -9.77 10.94 15.90
CA ASP A 148 -9.98 12.03 16.86
C ASP A 148 -10.75 13.18 16.20
N ALA A 149 -12.01 13.37 16.62
CA ALA A 149 -12.88 14.41 16.08
C ALA A 149 -12.34 15.84 16.23
N SER A 150 -11.42 16.06 17.19
CA SER A 150 -10.79 17.35 17.44
C SER A 150 -9.55 17.61 16.61
N ARG A 151 -8.94 16.54 16.05
CA ARG A 151 -7.66 16.59 15.32
C ARG A 151 -7.82 16.37 13.82
N ILE A 152 -8.86 15.63 13.41
CA ILE A 152 -9.08 15.32 11.99
C ILE A 152 -9.23 16.59 11.15
N ASN A 153 -8.50 16.66 10.05
CA ASN A 153 -8.65 17.79 9.14
C ASN A 153 -10.03 17.78 8.41
N PRO A 154 -10.56 18.98 8.05
CA PRO A 154 -11.89 19.09 7.44
C PRO A 154 -12.03 18.31 6.12
N TYR A 155 -10.97 18.23 5.31
CA TYR A 155 -10.98 17.50 4.05
C TYR A 155 -11.16 15.99 4.30
N ALA A 156 -10.35 15.38 5.14
CA ALA A 156 -10.48 13.96 5.48
C ALA A 156 -11.87 13.65 6.04
N LYS A 157 -12.42 14.56 6.85
CA LYS A 157 -13.78 14.41 7.37
C LYS A 157 -14.84 14.46 6.27
N SER A 158 -14.71 15.34 5.27
CA SER A 158 -15.63 15.42 4.13
C SER A 158 -15.57 14.19 3.22
N GLU A 159 -14.43 13.51 3.16
CA GLU A 159 -14.25 12.26 2.43
C GLU A 159 -14.77 11.02 3.20
N GLY A 160 -15.31 11.21 4.41
CA GLY A 160 -15.81 10.12 5.24
C GLY A 160 -14.72 9.31 5.94
N TRP A 161 -13.52 9.85 6.06
CA TRP A 161 -12.37 9.21 6.72
C TRP A 161 -12.30 9.50 8.23
N PHE A 162 -13.40 9.96 8.82
CA PHE A 162 -13.51 9.96 10.28
C PHE A 162 -13.92 8.57 10.75
N TYR A 163 -13.14 8.00 11.64
CA TYR A 163 -13.27 6.63 12.12
C TYR A 163 -13.74 6.61 13.57
N GLY A 164 -14.82 5.88 13.83
CA GLY A 164 -15.39 5.67 15.15
C GLY A 164 -14.95 4.32 15.75
N PRO A 165 -15.52 3.96 16.90
CA PRO A 165 -15.19 2.72 17.59
C PRO A 165 -15.59 1.44 16.82
N GLU A 166 -16.41 1.58 15.78
CA GLU A 166 -16.79 0.49 14.87
C GLU A 166 -15.71 0.17 13.84
N THR A 167 -14.72 1.03 13.70
CA THR A 167 -13.60 0.84 12.77
C THR A 167 -12.39 0.30 13.53
N ILE A 168 -11.70 -0.68 12.94
CA ILE A 168 -10.46 -1.20 13.50
C ILE A 168 -9.48 -0.04 13.78
N ASN A 169 -8.85 -0.04 14.96
CA ASN A 169 -7.90 1.01 15.30
C ASN A 169 -6.49 0.73 14.76
N ASN A 170 -5.67 1.78 14.72
CA ASN A 170 -4.32 1.72 14.17
C ASN A 170 -3.44 0.67 14.83
N GLU A 171 -3.42 0.61 16.17
CA GLU A 171 -2.54 -0.29 16.90
C GLU A 171 -2.90 -1.75 16.65
N GLU A 172 -4.17 -2.08 16.49
CA GLU A 172 -4.59 -3.43 16.15
C GLU A 172 -4.15 -3.80 14.72
N GLN A 173 -4.26 -2.90 13.75
CA GLN A 173 -3.75 -3.16 12.40
C GLN A 173 -2.23 -3.30 12.37
N TYR A 174 -1.50 -2.46 13.12
CA TYR A 174 -0.04 -2.61 13.26
C TYR A 174 0.33 -3.95 13.90
N ARG A 175 -0.41 -4.38 14.93
CA ARG A 175 -0.22 -5.70 15.55
C ARG A 175 -0.34 -6.82 14.54
N GLN A 176 -1.37 -6.77 13.68
CA GLN A 176 -1.58 -7.78 12.63
C GLN A 176 -0.40 -7.80 11.63
N VAL A 177 0.05 -6.65 11.15
CA VAL A 177 1.20 -6.56 10.24
C VAL A 177 2.48 -7.09 10.90
N PHE A 178 2.70 -6.77 12.17
CA PHE A 178 3.86 -7.30 12.91
C PHE A 178 3.76 -8.82 13.11
N ALA A 179 2.56 -9.37 13.30
CA ALA A 179 2.36 -10.82 13.37
C ALA A 179 2.66 -11.49 12.02
N VAL A 180 2.19 -10.91 10.91
CA VAL A 180 2.54 -11.38 9.56
C VAL A 180 4.05 -11.37 9.35
N LEU A 181 4.73 -10.26 9.64
CA LEU A 181 6.19 -10.14 9.48
C LEU A 181 6.98 -11.08 10.42
N ALA A 182 6.43 -11.42 11.58
CA ALA A 182 7.06 -12.39 12.47
C ALA A 182 7.02 -13.82 11.92
N CYS A 183 5.95 -14.17 11.20
CA CYS A 183 5.79 -15.47 10.53
C CYS A 183 6.50 -15.51 9.17
N HIS A 184 6.53 -14.38 8.46
CA HIS A 184 7.05 -14.24 7.09
C HIS A 184 8.10 -13.12 7.00
N PRO A 185 9.27 -13.26 7.64
CA PRO A 185 10.28 -12.20 7.72
C PRO A 185 10.96 -11.87 6.38
N GLY A 186 10.83 -12.74 5.39
CA GLY A 186 11.38 -12.58 4.05
C GLY A 186 10.45 -11.86 3.06
N LEU A 187 9.24 -11.45 3.49
CA LEU A 187 8.33 -10.70 2.65
C LEU A 187 8.96 -9.39 2.16
N ARG A 188 8.84 -9.12 0.87
CA ARG A 188 9.29 -7.88 0.23
C ARG A 188 8.16 -6.85 0.26
N LEU A 189 8.09 -6.09 1.35
CA LEU A 189 7.04 -5.10 1.56
C LEU A 189 7.53 -3.68 1.32
N GLN A 190 6.74 -2.90 0.59
CA GLN A 190 6.78 -1.45 0.63
C GLN A 190 5.54 -0.97 1.39
N LEU A 191 5.73 -0.42 2.58
CA LEU A 191 4.65 0.13 3.39
C LEU A 191 4.47 1.60 3.03
N ALA A 192 3.28 1.94 2.53
CA ALA A 192 2.97 3.27 2.05
C ALA A 192 3.00 4.35 3.16
N HIS A 193 3.32 5.60 2.78
CA HIS A 193 3.19 6.79 3.64
C HIS A 193 4.01 6.72 4.94
N LEU A 194 5.26 6.25 4.90
CA LEU A 194 6.07 5.97 6.11
C LEU A 194 5.35 5.05 7.11
N PHE A 195 4.43 4.20 6.64
CA PHE A 195 3.60 3.35 7.50
C PHE A 195 2.77 4.14 8.53
N PHE A 196 2.49 5.43 8.23
CA PHE A 196 1.89 6.42 9.13
C PHE A 196 2.65 6.61 10.45
N PHE A 197 3.96 6.31 10.48
CA PHE A 197 4.85 6.52 11.62
C PHE A 197 5.69 7.81 11.50
N SER A 198 5.26 8.78 10.71
CA SER A 198 5.99 10.04 10.54
C SER A 198 6.21 10.82 11.86
N ALA A 199 5.30 10.67 12.84
CA ALA A 199 5.46 11.17 14.19
C ALA A 199 6.20 10.19 15.15
N GLN A 200 6.52 8.99 14.70
CA GLN A 200 7.08 7.88 15.48
C GLN A 200 8.33 7.29 14.82
N LEU A 201 9.23 8.15 14.29
CA LEU A 201 10.41 7.72 13.53
C LEU A 201 11.31 6.68 14.25
N PRO A 202 11.50 6.71 15.58
CA PRO A 202 12.22 5.65 16.28
C PRO A 202 11.55 4.26 16.13
N ARG A 203 10.21 4.20 16.14
CA ARG A 203 9.44 2.97 15.94
C ARG A 203 9.61 2.46 14.51
N LEU A 204 9.55 3.35 13.52
CA LEU A 204 9.81 3.03 12.14
C LEU A 204 11.23 2.51 11.92
N SER A 205 12.22 3.18 12.50
CA SER A 205 13.63 2.73 12.43
C SER A 205 13.83 1.33 13.03
N ALA A 206 13.14 1.01 14.12
CA ALA A 206 13.19 -0.31 14.73
C ALA A 206 12.60 -1.39 13.81
N LEU A 207 11.47 -1.09 13.14
CA LEU A 207 10.85 -1.95 12.15
C LEU A 207 11.80 -2.25 10.98
N LEU A 208 12.35 -1.19 10.37
CA LEU A 208 13.22 -1.31 9.18
C LEU A 208 14.53 -2.06 9.50
N ARG A 209 15.08 -1.86 10.69
CA ARG A 209 16.26 -2.63 11.14
C ARG A 209 15.96 -4.11 11.37
N ARG A 210 14.76 -4.42 11.87
CA ARG A 210 14.37 -5.80 12.16
C ARG A 210 14.04 -6.59 10.90
N TYR A 211 13.45 -5.92 9.90
CA TYR A 211 12.99 -6.57 8.66
C TYR A 211 13.64 -5.91 7.44
N PRO A 212 14.81 -6.39 7.01
CA PRO A 212 15.60 -5.73 5.97
C PRO A 212 14.98 -5.75 4.57
N GLU A 213 13.97 -6.59 4.32
CA GLU A 213 13.21 -6.61 3.07
C GLU A 213 12.03 -5.63 3.08
N VAL A 214 11.74 -4.98 4.22
CA VAL A 214 10.70 -3.94 4.32
C VAL A 214 11.27 -2.59 3.89
N ARG A 215 10.49 -1.87 3.11
CA ARG A 215 10.74 -0.49 2.65
C ARG A 215 9.54 0.39 2.99
N VAL A 216 9.72 1.68 2.93
CA VAL A 216 8.65 2.68 3.05
C VAL A 216 8.75 3.68 1.93
N ASP A 217 7.64 4.32 1.57
CA ASP A 217 7.64 5.44 0.65
C ASP A 217 7.25 6.76 1.35
N LEU A 218 7.48 7.85 0.63
CA LEU A 218 7.20 9.22 1.05
C LEU A 218 5.96 9.79 0.36
N THR A 219 5.10 8.95 -0.20
CA THR A 219 3.86 9.41 -0.82
C THR A 219 3.07 10.23 0.19
N PRO A 220 2.72 11.48 -0.12
CA PRO A 220 2.29 12.42 0.89
C PRO A 220 0.90 12.12 1.46
N GLY A 221 0.81 12.15 2.82
CA GLY A 221 -0.36 12.63 3.52
C GLY A 221 -0.04 14.02 4.09
N ILE A 222 -1.03 14.80 4.45
CA ILE A 222 -0.82 16.14 5.03
C ILE A 222 0.01 16.05 6.31
N GLU A 223 -0.25 15.07 7.15
CA GLU A 223 0.41 14.80 8.42
C GLU A 223 1.90 14.47 8.27
N LEU A 224 2.29 13.76 7.20
CA LEU A 224 3.67 13.35 6.97
C LEU A 224 4.62 14.55 6.94
N TYR A 225 4.32 15.54 6.10
CA TYR A 225 5.13 16.76 6.00
C TYR A 225 5.08 17.60 7.27
N THR A 226 3.92 17.71 7.90
CA THR A 226 3.76 18.45 9.15
C THR A 226 4.60 17.84 10.26
N ASN A 227 4.59 16.51 10.40
CA ASN A 227 5.35 15.80 11.41
C ASN A 227 6.86 15.89 11.14
N LEU A 228 7.31 15.66 9.91
CA LEU A 228 8.73 15.78 9.54
C LEU A 228 9.24 17.22 9.69
N ALA A 229 8.44 18.22 9.32
CA ALA A 229 8.80 19.62 9.48
C ALA A 229 8.79 20.08 10.94
N GLY A 230 8.01 19.45 11.80
CA GLY A 230 7.92 19.74 13.24
C GLY A 230 9.19 19.36 14.01
N ASP A 231 9.97 18.38 13.51
CA ASP A 231 11.25 17.97 14.11
C ASP A 231 12.28 17.65 13.00
N ILE A 232 12.82 18.69 12.39
CA ILE A 232 13.83 18.58 11.32
C ILE A 232 15.07 17.78 11.76
N PRO A 233 15.63 17.98 12.99
CA PRO A 233 16.76 17.17 13.44
C PRO A 233 16.47 15.67 13.47
N ALA A 234 15.32 15.27 14.02
CA ALA A 234 14.92 13.86 14.07
C ALA A 234 14.65 13.29 12.66
N ALA A 235 13.96 14.05 11.81
CA ALA A 235 13.73 13.68 10.42
C ALA A 235 15.07 13.47 9.68
N ARG A 236 15.99 14.39 9.82
CA ARG A 236 17.33 14.29 9.20
C ARG A 236 18.08 13.04 9.68
N ALA A 237 18.12 12.82 10.99
CA ALA A 237 18.80 11.65 11.57
C ALA A 237 18.16 10.30 11.14
N PHE A 238 16.88 10.32 10.79
CA PHE A 238 16.21 9.12 10.27
C PHE A 238 16.63 8.80 8.83
N PHE A 239 16.84 9.82 7.99
CA PHE A 239 17.19 9.64 6.58
C PHE A 239 18.72 9.53 6.31
N GLU A 240 19.57 9.86 7.26
CA GLU A 240 21.03 9.68 7.24
C GLU A 240 21.45 8.29 7.72
#